data_116795f0b3fd9a3fa23ea1192bd7d8ca
#
_entry.id   116795f0b3fd9a3fa23ea1192bd7d8ca
#
_cell.length_a   1.000
_cell.length_b   1.000
_cell.length_c   1.000
_cell.angle_alpha   90.00
_cell.angle_beta   90.00
_cell.angle_gamma   90.00
#
_symmetry.space_group_name_H-M   'P 1'
#
loop_
_entity.id
_entity.type
_entity.pdbx_description
1 polymer ?
#
loop_
_entity_poly.entity_id
_entity_poly.type
_entity_poly.pdbx_seq_one_letter_code
_entity_poly.pdbx_strand_id
1 'polypeptide(L)'
;MAEKKEKQYVSDNAQLMAEWDWKKNNELQFNPEILTLGSDKKAWWTCSKGHEWQATIGSRHKGSGCPYCSGRKTLKGYNDLQTINPAVAKEWNYERNGDFKPEHFTASSNKKVWWKCSKGHEWQTTINSRNDGCGCPGCSSERKTSFPEYAIVYYLKK
;
A
#
# COMPACT_ATOMS: atom_id res chain seq x y z
N MET A 1 40.16 6.09 26.90
CA MET A 1 38.94 6.27 27.72
C MET A 1 37.79 6.41 26.74
N ALA A 2 36.82 5.47 26.76
CA ALA A 2 35.66 5.57 25.87
C ALA A 2 34.74 6.68 26.38
N GLU A 3 34.50 7.71 25.58
CA GLU A 3 33.52 8.73 25.89
C GLU A 3 32.16 8.07 26.09
N LYS A 4 31.56 8.28 27.25
CA LYS A 4 30.25 7.79 27.61
C LYS A 4 29.24 8.57 26.76
N LYS A 5 28.73 7.95 25.66
CA LYS A 5 27.68 8.57 24.82
C LYS A 5 26.54 9.02 25.73
N GLU A 6 26.26 10.33 25.73
CA GLU A 6 25.17 10.93 26.47
C GLU A 6 23.83 10.30 26.01
N LYS A 7 22.98 9.96 26.96
CA LYS A 7 21.66 9.38 26.64
C LYS A 7 20.77 10.46 26.07
N GLN A 8 20.24 10.23 24.88
CA GLN A 8 19.26 11.10 24.25
C GLN A 8 17.86 10.54 24.46
N TYR A 9 16.92 11.40 24.75
CA TYR A 9 15.52 11.07 25.06
C TYR A 9 14.58 11.49 23.92
N VAL A 10 13.34 10.98 23.92
CA VAL A 10 12.34 11.31 22.90
C VAL A 10 12.05 12.80 22.88
N SER A 11 12.02 13.45 24.05
CA SER A 11 11.82 14.89 24.22
C SER A 11 12.88 15.75 23.52
N ASP A 12 14.10 15.22 23.32
CA ASP A 12 15.19 15.92 22.65
C ASP A 12 15.01 15.97 21.12
N ASN A 13 14.06 15.20 20.58
CA ASN A 13 13.82 15.09 19.15
C ASN A 13 12.50 15.75 18.74
N ALA A 14 12.58 16.97 18.23
CA ALA A 14 11.42 17.78 17.86
C ALA A 14 10.51 17.08 16.81
N GLN A 15 11.08 16.31 15.87
CA GLN A 15 10.31 15.60 14.86
C GLN A 15 9.49 14.45 15.47
N LEU A 16 10.06 13.71 16.41
CA LEU A 16 9.32 12.67 17.14
C LEU A 16 8.25 13.28 18.04
N MET A 17 8.55 14.40 18.69
CA MET A 17 7.59 15.10 19.55
C MET A 17 6.40 15.64 18.77
N ALA A 18 6.60 16.10 17.53
CA ALA A 18 5.51 16.57 16.66
C ALA A 18 4.51 15.46 16.27
N GLU A 19 4.94 14.21 16.28
CA GLU A 19 4.11 13.05 15.96
C GLU A 19 3.76 12.19 17.19
N TRP A 20 4.13 12.62 18.41
CA TRP A 20 3.84 11.91 19.64
C TRP A 20 2.35 12.00 20.01
N ASP A 21 1.67 10.85 20.07
CA ASP A 21 0.27 10.81 20.52
C ASP A 21 0.20 10.93 22.05
N TRP A 22 0.04 12.16 22.52
CA TRP A 22 -0.01 12.46 23.96
C TRP A 22 -1.10 11.69 24.69
N LYS A 23 -2.31 11.61 24.10
CA LYS A 23 -3.45 10.98 24.76
C LYS A 23 -3.17 9.51 25.02
N LYS A 24 -2.85 8.74 23.96
CA LYS A 24 -2.65 7.30 24.06
C LYS A 24 -1.38 6.91 24.81
N ASN A 25 -0.32 7.72 24.68
CA ASN A 25 0.92 7.45 25.40
C ASN A 25 0.80 7.77 26.89
N ASN A 26 0.00 8.77 27.29
CA ASN A 26 -0.29 9.04 28.69
C ASN A 26 -1.09 7.89 29.34
N GLU A 27 -2.04 7.27 28.60
CA GLU A 27 -2.76 6.08 29.06
C GLU A 27 -1.80 4.89 29.31
N LEU A 28 -0.70 4.80 28.54
CA LEU A 28 0.38 3.83 28.75
C LEU A 28 1.41 4.25 29.78
N GLN A 29 1.23 5.40 30.43
CA GLN A 29 2.18 6.01 31.37
C GLN A 29 3.58 6.24 30.77
N PHE A 30 3.63 6.56 29.46
CA PHE A 30 4.86 6.87 28.75
C PHE A 30 5.20 8.35 28.86
N ASN A 31 6.38 8.64 29.41
CA ASN A 31 6.92 10.00 29.48
C ASN A 31 8.10 10.12 28.51
N PRO A 32 8.04 11.01 27.49
CA PRO A 32 9.11 11.17 26.50
C PRO A 32 10.41 11.71 27.09
N GLU A 33 10.41 12.32 28.28
CA GLU A 33 11.59 12.84 28.98
C GLU A 33 12.49 11.73 29.57
N ILE A 34 11.93 10.53 29.80
CA ILE A 34 12.65 9.40 30.39
C ILE A 34 12.83 8.23 29.41
N LEU A 35 12.16 8.25 28.27
CA LEU A 35 12.26 7.23 27.24
C LEU A 35 13.39 7.57 26.25
N THR A 36 14.40 6.71 26.16
CA THR A 36 15.54 6.91 25.28
C THR A 36 15.18 6.70 23.82
N LEU A 37 15.87 7.39 22.89
CA LEU A 37 15.68 7.28 21.44
C LEU A 37 15.93 5.88 20.87
N GLY A 38 16.71 5.04 21.56
CA GLY A 38 16.96 3.64 21.18
C GLY A 38 15.97 2.63 21.77
N SER A 39 14.94 3.06 22.50
CA SER A 39 14.02 2.18 23.19
C SER A 39 13.18 1.30 22.25
N ASP A 40 13.03 0.01 22.61
CA ASP A 40 12.15 -0.95 21.93
C ASP A 40 10.69 -0.86 22.37
N LYS A 41 10.36 0.05 23.30
CA LYS A 41 8.98 0.30 23.69
C LYS A 41 8.17 0.80 22.50
N LYS A 42 6.97 0.20 22.29
CA LYS A 42 6.02 0.62 21.26
C LYS A 42 5.17 1.77 21.79
N ALA A 43 5.41 2.96 21.24
CA ALA A 43 4.61 4.14 21.51
C ALA A 43 3.58 4.39 20.38
N TRP A 44 2.58 5.19 20.68
CA TRP A 44 1.61 5.68 19.71
C TRP A 44 2.11 6.96 19.03
N TRP A 45 1.86 7.03 17.72
CA TRP A 45 2.27 8.13 16.85
C TRP A 45 1.11 8.61 16.02
N THR A 46 1.05 9.89 15.72
CA THR A 46 0.05 10.50 14.85
C THR A 46 0.76 11.37 13.80
N CYS A 47 0.56 11.10 12.51
CA CYS A 47 1.15 11.92 11.46
C CYS A 47 0.30 13.17 11.14
N SER A 48 0.84 14.10 10.34
CA SER A 48 0.16 15.33 9.91
C SER A 48 -1.15 15.09 9.15
N LYS A 49 -1.38 13.89 8.63
CA LYS A 49 -2.66 13.48 7.99
C LYS A 49 -3.65 12.83 8.96
N GLY A 50 -3.34 12.77 10.26
CA GLY A 50 -4.19 12.19 11.29
C GLY A 50 -4.18 10.66 11.37
N HIS A 51 -3.26 9.97 10.66
CA HIS A 51 -3.13 8.52 10.82
C HIS A 51 -2.44 8.21 12.13
N GLU A 52 -3.01 7.27 12.87
CA GLU A 52 -2.49 6.81 14.15
C GLU A 52 -1.93 5.39 14.03
N TRP A 53 -0.76 5.14 14.64
CA TRP A 53 -0.14 3.80 14.62
C TRP A 53 0.80 3.60 15.80
N GLN A 54 1.14 2.34 16.05
CA GLN A 54 2.18 1.98 17.01
C GLN A 54 3.48 1.63 16.29
N ALA A 55 4.58 2.13 16.81
CA ALA A 55 5.93 1.76 16.41
C ALA A 55 6.90 1.89 17.59
N THR A 56 8.00 1.14 17.56
CA THR A 56 9.03 1.31 18.58
C THR A 56 9.70 2.67 18.44
N ILE A 57 10.07 3.26 19.56
CA ILE A 57 10.77 4.54 19.59
C ILE A 57 12.06 4.45 18.76
N GLY A 58 12.83 3.37 18.91
CA GLY A 58 14.05 3.16 18.15
C GLY A 58 13.83 3.09 16.63
N SER A 59 12.74 2.47 16.14
CA SER A 59 12.44 2.44 14.71
C SER A 59 12.03 3.82 14.18
N ARG A 60 11.30 4.59 14.98
CA ARG A 60 10.94 5.97 14.64
C ARG A 60 12.16 6.87 14.57
N HIS A 61 13.06 6.76 15.56
CA HIS A 61 14.33 7.49 15.56
C HIS A 61 15.20 7.17 14.35
N LYS A 62 15.17 5.93 13.84
CA LYS A 62 15.85 5.49 12.61
C LYS A 62 15.14 5.93 11.31
N GLY A 63 14.12 6.77 11.40
CA GLY A 63 13.43 7.33 10.24
C GLY A 63 12.22 6.54 9.73
N SER A 64 11.73 5.52 10.44
CA SER A 64 10.50 4.83 10.05
C SER A 64 9.28 5.74 10.23
N GLY A 65 8.70 6.25 9.14
CA GLY A 65 7.52 7.09 9.13
C GLY A 65 6.20 6.34 9.24
N CYS A 66 5.09 7.07 9.02
CA CYS A 66 3.74 6.52 9.02
C CYS A 66 3.60 5.37 8.00
N PRO A 67 3.16 4.17 8.42
CA PRO A 67 3.04 3.01 7.54
C PRO A 67 1.93 3.16 6.49
N TYR A 68 0.93 3.97 6.76
CA TYR A 68 -0.17 4.24 5.83
C TYR A 68 0.24 5.24 4.75
N CYS A 69 0.91 6.34 5.13
CA CYS A 69 1.45 7.31 4.18
C CYS A 69 2.51 6.71 3.25
N SER A 70 3.32 5.76 3.76
CA SER A 70 4.35 5.06 2.98
C SER A 70 3.83 3.87 2.17
N GLY A 71 2.53 3.52 2.26
CA GLY A 71 1.95 2.36 1.58
C GLY A 71 2.35 0.99 2.15
N ARG A 72 3.08 0.95 3.28
CA ARG A 72 3.49 -0.32 3.92
C ARG A 72 2.32 -1.07 4.59
N LYS A 73 1.28 -0.33 5.01
CA LYS A 73 0.03 -0.89 5.51
C LYS A 73 -1.15 -0.31 4.75
N THR A 74 -2.15 -1.14 4.52
CA THR A 74 -3.42 -0.72 3.94
C THR A 74 -4.28 -0.02 4.99
N LEU A 75 -4.88 1.08 4.60
CA LEU A 75 -5.92 1.77 5.36
C LEU A 75 -7.12 1.97 4.43
N LYS A 76 -8.23 1.30 4.73
CA LYS A 76 -9.47 1.40 3.95
C LYS A 76 -9.95 2.85 3.89
N GLY A 77 -10.33 3.29 2.70
CA GLY A 77 -10.76 4.66 2.43
C GLY A 77 -9.61 5.67 2.26
N TYR A 78 -8.35 5.20 2.28
CA TYR A 78 -7.19 6.09 2.12
C TYR A 78 -6.23 5.63 1.01
N ASN A 79 -5.62 4.45 1.15
CA ASN A 79 -4.58 3.95 0.23
C ASN A 79 -4.87 2.56 -0.31
N ASP A 80 -6.07 2.05 -0.07
CA ASP A 80 -6.52 0.77 -0.62
C ASP A 80 -6.86 0.87 -2.11
N LEU A 81 -6.83 -0.25 -2.81
CA LEU A 81 -7.08 -0.31 -4.25
C LEU A 81 -8.49 0.17 -4.62
N GLN A 82 -9.50 -0.15 -3.80
CA GLN A 82 -10.87 0.27 -4.07
C GLN A 82 -11.02 1.79 -4.09
N THR A 83 -10.29 2.47 -3.21
CA THR A 83 -10.30 3.94 -3.07
C THR A 83 -9.42 4.61 -4.11
N ILE A 84 -8.20 4.08 -4.34
CA ILE A 84 -7.22 4.70 -5.24
C ILE A 84 -7.56 4.49 -6.72
N ASN A 85 -8.03 3.28 -7.08
CA ASN A 85 -8.35 2.96 -8.47
C ASN A 85 -9.62 2.10 -8.56
N PRO A 86 -10.81 2.71 -8.38
CA PRO A 86 -12.08 1.99 -8.41
C PRO A 86 -12.37 1.34 -9.77
N ALA A 87 -11.80 1.88 -10.87
CA ALA A 87 -11.97 1.30 -12.19
C ALA A 87 -11.28 -0.07 -12.30
N VAL A 88 -10.06 -0.19 -11.77
CA VAL A 88 -9.34 -1.46 -11.67
C VAL A 88 -10.01 -2.39 -10.67
N ALA A 89 -10.49 -1.87 -9.55
CA ALA A 89 -11.18 -2.68 -8.53
C ALA A 89 -12.47 -3.35 -9.06
N LYS A 90 -13.15 -2.77 -10.06
CA LYS A 90 -14.33 -3.39 -10.72
C LYS A 90 -14.00 -4.68 -11.46
N GLU A 91 -12.74 -4.88 -11.88
CA GLU A 91 -12.30 -6.12 -12.54
C GLU A 91 -11.84 -7.19 -11.56
N TRP A 92 -12.02 -6.97 -10.26
CA TRP A 92 -11.68 -7.95 -9.23
C TRP A 92 -12.56 -9.20 -9.34
N ASN A 93 -11.93 -10.37 -9.46
CA ASN A 93 -12.68 -11.63 -9.52
C ASN A 93 -12.98 -12.12 -8.09
N TYR A 94 -14.15 -11.75 -7.56
CA TYR A 94 -14.57 -12.11 -6.21
C TYR A 94 -14.72 -13.61 -5.99
N GLU A 95 -15.11 -14.35 -7.03
CA GLU A 95 -15.32 -15.80 -6.93
C GLU A 95 -13.98 -16.52 -6.71
N ARG A 96 -12.94 -16.15 -7.45
CA ARG A 96 -11.62 -16.79 -7.37
C ARG A 96 -10.73 -16.24 -6.28
N ASN A 97 -10.95 -15.03 -5.81
CA ASN A 97 -10.16 -14.42 -4.74
C ASN A 97 -10.72 -14.71 -3.34
N GLY A 98 -11.91 -15.32 -3.23
CA GLY A 98 -12.54 -15.68 -1.96
C GLY A 98 -12.69 -14.47 -1.03
N ASP A 99 -12.16 -14.56 0.19
CA ASP A 99 -12.28 -13.51 1.20
C ASP A 99 -11.43 -12.26 0.91
N PHE A 100 -10.54 -12.31 -0.09
CA PHE A 100 -9.75 -11.15 -0.47
C PHE A 100 -10.57 -10.14 -1.25
N LYS A 101 -10.51 -8.88 -0.82
CA LYS A 101 -11.22 -7.75 -1.44
C LYS A 101 -10.23 -6.65 -1.81
N PRO A 102 -10.55 -5.78 -2.80
CA PRO A 102 -9.68 -4.66 -3.20
C PRO A 102 -9.33 -3.73 -2.02
N GLU A 103 -10.23 -3.57 -1.06
CA GLU A 103 -10.04 -2.74 0.15
C GLU A 103 -9.00 -3.31 1.15
N HIS A 104 -8.57 -4.57 0.97
CA HIS A 104 -7.56 -5.19 1.83
C HIS A 104 -6.13 -4.92 1.38
N PHE A 105 -5.94 -4.37 0.18
CA PHE A 105 -4.62 -4.20 -0.42
C PHE A 105 -4.38 -2.78 -0.89
N THR A 106 -3.14 -2.32 -0.76
CA THR A 106 -2.72 -1.06 -1.41
C THR A 106 -2.64 -1.24 -2.92
N ALA A 107 -2.81 -0.15 -3.68
CA ALA A 107 -2.70 -0.16 -5.15
C ALA A 107 -1.29 -0.57 -5.64
N SER A 108 -0.25 -0.42 -4.81
CA SER A 108 1.14 -0.83 -5.09
C SER A 108 1.48 -2.25 -4.61
N SER A 109 0.50 -3.04 -4.19
CA SER A 109 0.74 -4.39 -3.67
C SER A 109 1.26 -5.35 -4.74
N ASN A 110 2.32 -6.11 -4.42
CA ASN A 110 2.85 -7.20 -5.27
C ASN A 110 2.06 -8.52 -5.13
N LYS A 111 0.94 -8.53 -4.41
CA LYS A 111 0.09 -9.70 -4.29
C LYS A 111 -0.52 -10.05 -5.65
N LYS A 112 -0.35 -11.28 -6.11
CA LYS A 112 -1.07 -11.82 -7.27
C LYS A 112 -2.49 -12.18 -6.88
N VAL A 113 -3.44 -11.72 -7.69
CA VAL A 113 -4.87 -11.96 -7.53
C VAL A 113 -5.51 -12.25 -8.88
N TRP A 114 -6.74 -12.76 -8.86
CA TRP A 114 -7.52 -13.01 -10.04
C TRP A 114 -8.30 -11.77 -10.48
N TRP A 115 -8.31 -11.55 -11.77
CA TRP A 115 -9.03 -10.47 -12.44
C TRP A 115 -10.01 -11.02 -13.45
N LYS A 116 -11.09 -10.30 -13.72
CA LYS A 116 -12.11 -10.64 -14.71
C LYS A 116 -12.50 -9.37 -15.48
N CYS A 117 -12.23 -9.33 -16.79
CA CYS A 117 -12.62 -8.20 -17.61
C CYS A 117 -14.10 -8.25 -18.02
N SER A 118 -14.60 -7.15 -18.60
CA SER A 118 -15.99 -7.05 -19.07
C SER A 118 -16.39 -8.07 -20.14
N LYS A 119 -15.40 -8.65 -20.87
CA LYS A 119 -15.62 -9.74 -21.83
C LYS A 119 -15.59 -11.13 -21.19
N GLY A 120 -15.41 -11.23 -19.88
CA GLY A 120 -15.37 -12.50 -19.14
C GLY A 120 -14.01 -13.21 -19.12
N HIS A 121 -12.96 -12.67 -19.73
CA HIS A 121 -11.62 -13.28 -19.61
C HIS A 121 -11.12 -13.18 -18.16
N GLU A 122 -10.56 -14.29 -17.68
CA GLU A 122 -10.00 -14.38 -16.33
C GLU A 122 -8.49 -14.59 -16.39
N TRP A 123 -7.74 -13.88 -15.58
CA TRP A 123 -6.28 -14.01 -15.49
C TRP A 123 -5.73 -13.65 -14.13
N GLN A 124 -4.48 -14.00 -13.88
CA GLN A 124 -3.77 -13.59 -12.67
C GLN A 124 -2.67 -12.60 -13.00
N THR A 125 -2.60 -11.53 -12.25
CA THR A 125 -1.45 -10.61 -12.20
C THR A 125 -1.38 -9.91 -10.85
N THR A 126 -0.26 -9.24 -10.57
CA THR A 126 -0.12 -8.48 -9.34
C THR A 126 -1.02 -7.24 -9.36
N ILE A 127 -1.44 -6.81 -8.19
CA ILE A 127 -2.26 -5.59 -8.04
C ILE A 127 -1.51 -4.39 -8.62
N ASN A 128 -0.22 -4.25 -8.29
CA ASN A 128 0.62 -3.19 -8.82
C ASN A 128 0.64 -3.17 -10.35
N SER A 129 0.95 -4.30 -11.00
CA SER A 129 0.97 -4.38 -12.48
C SER A 129 -0.37 -4.01 -13.10
N ARG A 130 -1.50 -4.43 -12.48
CA ARG A 130 -2.83 -4.07 -12.98
C ARG A 130 -3.12 -2.59 -12.79
N ASN A 131 -2.71 -2.03 -11.66
CA ASN A 131 -2.82 -0.59 -11.36
C ASN A 131 -1.96 0.27 -12.30
N ASP A 132 -0.79 -0.22 -12.71
CA ASP A 132 0.13 0.44 -13.65
C ASP A 132 -0.33 0.31 -15.13
N GLY A 133 -1.52 -0.25 -15.37
CA GLY A 133 -2.14 -0.28 -16.70
C GLY A 133 -1.97 -1.58 -17.48
N CYS A 134 -1.39 -2.64 -16.90
CA CYS A 134 -1.37 -3.95 -17.55
C CYS A 134 -2.80 -4.47 -17.74
N GLY A 135 -3.29 -4.49 -18.97
CA GLY A 135 -4.64 -4.91 -19.32
C GLY A 135 -4.84 -6.43 -19.33
N CYS A 136 -6.05 -6.84 -19.75
CA CYS A 136 -6.39 -8.22 -19.96
C CYS A 136 -5.59 -8.83 -21.13
N PRO A 137 -4.82 -9.91 -20.94
CA PRO A 137 -4.05 -10.55 -22.01
C PRO A 137 -4.94 -11.12 -23.12
N GLY A 138 -6.14 -11.63 -22.78
CA GLY A 138 -7.10 -12.10 -23.76
C GLY A 138 -7.57 -11.00 -24.71
N CYS A 139 -7.96 -9.85 -24.16
CA CYS A 139 -8.35 -8.68 -24.98
C CYS A 139 -7.19 -8.13 -25.82
N SER A 140 -5.95 -8.25 -25.34
CA SER A 140 -4.76 -7.82 -26.08
C SER A 140 -4.44 -8.74 -27.25
N SER A 141 -4.64 -10.06 -27.10
CA SER A 141 -4.48 -11.06 -28.17
C SER A 141 -5.51 -10.85 -29.27
N GLU A 142 -6.78 -10.64 -28.92
CA GLU A 142 -7.86 -10.38 -29.88
C GLU A 142 -7.59 -9.16 -30.76
N ARG A 143 -6.98 -8.09 -30.19
CA ARG A 143 -6.59 -6.89 -30.96
C ARG A 143 -5.47 -7.17 -31.94
N LYS A 144 -4.59 -8.12 -31.67
CA LYS A 144 -3.47 -8.51 -32.57
C LYS A 144 -3.93 -9.44 -33.69
N THR A 145 -5.02 -10.19 -33.53
CA THR A 145 -5.55 -11.13 -34.50
C THR A 145 -6.61 -10.53 -35.43
N SER A 146 -7.07 -9.31 -35.19
CA SER A 146 -7.96 -8.61 -36.14
C SER A 146 -7.16 -8.02 -37.32
N PHE A 147 -6.52 -8.90 -38.10
CA PHE A 147 -6.34 -8.61 -39.52
C PHE A 147 -7.76 -8.65 -40.13
N PRO A 148 -8.19 -7.60 -40.82
CA PRO A 148 -9.54 -7.59 -41.36
C PRO A 148 -9.67 -8.73 -42.37
N GLU A 149 -10.63 -9.63 -42.13
CA GLU A 149 -11.04 -10.67 -43.06
C GLU A 149 -11.32 -10.12 -44.48
N TYR A 150 -11.57 -8.83 -44.60
CA TYR A 150 -11.72 -8.09 -45.83
C TYR A 150 -10.46 -8.09 -46.73
N ALA A 151 -9.26 -8.27 -46.19
CA ALA A 151 -8.03 -8.30 -46.98
C ALA A 151 -7.90 -9.62 -47.79
N ILE A 152 -8.44 -10.74 -47.29
CA ILE A 152 -8.37 -12.03 -47.96
C ILE A 152 -9.31 -12.11 -49.14
N VAL A 153 -10.49 -11.46 -49.04
CA VAL A 153 -11.48 -11.46 -50.13
C VAL A 153 -11.03 -10.61 -51.33
N TYR A 154 -10.18 -9.62 -51.11
CA TYR A 154 -9.70 -8.73 -52.18
C TYR A 154 -8.60 -9.35 -53.04
N TYR A 155 -7.83 -10.30 -52.52
CA TYR A 155 -6.76 -10.99 -53.24
C TYR A 155 -7.20 -12.29 -53.93
N LEU A 156 -8.38 -12.82 -53.64
CA LEU A 156 -8.93 -14.03 -54.26
C LEU A 156 -9.87 -13.75 -55.46
N LYS A 157 -10.05 -12.50 -55.84
CA LYS A 157 -10.89 -12.08 -57.00
C LYS A 157 -10.11 -11.43 -58.15
N LYS A 158 -8.80 -11.74 -58.27
CA LYS A 158 -8.05 -11.41 -59.51
C LYS A 158 -7.57 -12.66 -60.17
#